data_36e8191e4116ca2885093a1c47b5760c
#
_entry.id   36e8191e4116ca2885093a1c47b5760c
#
_cell.length_a   1.000
_cell.length_b   1.000
_cell.length_c   1.000
_cell.angle_alpha   90.00
_cell.angle_beta   90.00
_cell.angle_gamma   90.00
#
_symmetry.space_group_name_H-M   'P 1'
#
loop_
_entity.id
_entity.type
_entity.pdbx_description
1 polymer ?
#
loop_
_entity_poly.entity_id
_entity_poly.type
_entity_poly.pdbx_seq_one_letter_code
_entity_poly.pdbx_strand_id
1 'polypeptide(L)'
;MPVSAAATPAATDSATDAAVCAPLPVLGRDVLVPLVTGGEVEYAALDIAASAPALQRVWDDVAAYAPYYGSVHRGAGYLSQLSTDLFENSRAEVARFLGCREGDQVVFTRSTTDSLNLLAAVLPAHTRVFVFETEHHASLLPWEQRADIEVTYLDAPRTPQQAVDTLERALAEREPGSASEGFEKSGGGAQRSGNALVCVTGASNVTGELWPVRELAAAAHAHGARIVLDAAQLAPHHPVDLAELDVDWVAFSGHKLYAPFGAGVLAGRADWLQAAEPYLAGGGASRTVARRVDGGVDVDWHTTAARHEAGSPNVIGVYAIAAACKALTEAGFESLVAREQQLVERVRAGLAEVPEVTVLSLFGDDAPRVGVLSFVVAGWNSSHFAAALSAEYGIGVRDGLFCAHPLVRTLLGAGSQAPGECGAPEGAPGEQSLNAIRVSFGAGTPDEHVDRFVRAVKELVTDGARWSYRTEDGRCVPDTAAAG
;
A
#
# COMPACT_ATOMS: atom_id res chain seq x y z
N MET A 1 -49.73 -30.53 38.03
CA MET A 1 -49.23 -29.18 38.34
C MET A 1 -48.25 -28.85 37.24
N PRO A 2 -48.48 -27.84 36.41
CA PRO A 2 -47.67 -27.57 35.23
C PRO A 2 -46.40 -26.80 35.62
N VAL A 3 -45.30 -27.18 34.97
CA VAL A 3 -43.97 -26.56 35.05
C VAL A 3 -43.99 -25.29 34.19
N SER A 4 -43.65 -24.17 34.83
CA SER A 4 -43.52 -22.86 34.23
C SER A 4 -42.38 -22.81 33.20
N ALA A 5 -42.68 -22.35 31.97
CA ALA A 5 -41.70 -22.07 30.95
C ALA A 5 -40.96 -20.77 31.30
N ALA A 6 -39.65 -20.84 31.47
CA ALA A 6 -38.77 -19.67 31.60
C ALA A 6 -38.59 -19.01 30.25
N ALA A 7 -38.90 -17.71 30.22
CA ALA A 7 -38.69 -16.87 29.04
C ALA A 7 -37.21 -16.64 28.81
N THR A 8 -36.78 -16.86 27.56
CA THR A 8 -35.44 -16.49 27.01
C THR A 8 -35.34 -14.96 26.99
N PRO A 9 -34.28 -14.35 27.53
CA PRO A 9 -34.08 -12.91 27.36
C PRO A 9 -33.71 -12.61 25.90
N ALA A 10 -34.38 -11.60 25.34
CA ALA A 10 -34.07 -11.04 24.04
C ALA A 10 -32.64 -10.51 24.01
N ALA A 11 -31.90 -10.90 22.98
CA ALA A 11 -30.61 -10.31 22.68
C ALA A 11 -30.80 -8.82 22.41
N THR A 12 -30.31 -7.99 23.30
CA THR A 12 -30.16 -6.55 23.06
C THR A 12 -28.97 -6.38 22.13
N ASP A 13 -29.27 -5.98 20.89
CA ASP A 13 -28.31 -5.40 19.97
C ASP A 13 -27.73 -4.12 20.59
N SER A 14 -26.62 -4.25 21.32
CA SER A 14 -25.80 -3.11 21.69
C SER A 14 -24.73 -2.94 20.60
N ALA A 15 -25.10 -2.26 19.51
CA ALA A 15 -24.12 -1.52 18.74
C ALA A 15 -23.55 -0.47 19.72
N THR A 16 -22.40 -0.77 20.31
CA THR A 16 -21.60 0.20 21.05
C THR A 16 -21.23 1.30 20.05
N ASP A 17 -21.78 2.48 20.24
CA ASP A 17 -21.38 3.72 19.58
C ASP A 17 -19.89 3.92 19.90
N ALA A 18 -19.00 3.45 19.02
CA ALA A 18 -17.57 3.66 19.16
C ALA A 18 -17.33 5.17 19.11
N ALA A 19 -16.87 5.75 20.22
CA ALA A 19 -16.64 7.18 20.31
C ALA A 19 -15.61 7.58 19.21
N VAL A 20 -16.06 8.38 18.26
CA VAL A 20 -15.22 8.84 17.14
C VAL A 20 -14.10 9.70 17.69
N CYS A 21 -12.85 9.33 17.41
CA CYS A 21 -11.68 10.06 17.89
C CYS A 21 -11.46 11.37 17.11
N ALA A 22 -10.75 12.32 17.73
CA ALA A 22 -10.24 13.48 17.02
C ALA A 22 -9.14 13.09 16.04
N PRO A 23 -8.88 13.89 14.97
CA PRO A 23 -7.75 13.63 14.07
C PRO A 23 -6.43 13.62 14.84
N LEU A 24 -5.58 12.64 14.50
CA LEU A 24 -4.25 12.56 15.12
C LEU A 24 -3.38 13.76 14.69
N PRO A 25 -2.57 14.30 15.58
CA PRO A 25 -1.64 15.38 15.24
C PRO A 25 -0.62 14.93 14.18
N VAL A 26 -0.52 15.67 13.08
CA VAL A 26 0.46 15.47 12.01
C VAL A 26 1.26 16.74 11.77
N LEU A 27 2.49 16.58 11.26
CA LEU A 27 3.31 17.72 10.84
C LEU A 27 2.69 18.41 9.62
N GLY A 28 2.84 19.74 9.59
CA GLY A 28 2.40 20.54 8.45
C GLY A 28 0.89 20.79 8.38
N ARG A 29 0.15 20.47 9.42
CA ARG A 29 -1.30 20.72 9.47
C ARG A 29 -1.64 22.21 9.30
N ASP A 30 -0.85 23.09 9.93
CA ASP A 30 -1.10 24.54 9.99
C ASP A 30 -0.34 25.32 8.90
N VAL A 31 0.18 24.62 7.88
CA VAL A 31 0.91 25.28 6.78
C VAL A 31 -0.06 26.08 5.93
N LEU A 32 0.17 27.39 5.87
CA LEU A 32 -0.59 28.31 4.99
C LEU A 32 0.01 28.27 3.58
N VAL A 33 -0.86 28.21 2.58
CA VAL A 33 -0.51 28.27 1.16
C VAL A 33 -1.22 29.43 0.49
N PRO A 34 -0.53 30.17 -0.44
CA PRO A 34 -1.13 31.27 -1.15
C PRO A 34 -2.15 30.76 -2.17
N LEU A 35 -3.25 31.52 -2.35
CA LEU A 35 -4.25 31.28 -3.38
C LEU A 35 -4.06 32.26 -4.55
N VAL A 36 -4.25 31.78 -5.80
CA VAL A 36 -4.23 32.66 -6.99
C VAL A 36 -5.31 33.70 -6.96
N THR A 37 -6.40 33.46 -6.24
CA THR A 37 -7.51 34.38 -6.01
C THR A 37 -7.23 35.43 -4.92
N GLY A 38 -6.04 35.37 -4.32
CA GLY A 38 -5.60 36.24 -3.23
C GLY A 38 -5.85 35.65 -1.85
N GLY A 39 -5.01 36.04 -0.89
CA GLY A 39 -5.03 35.50 0.47
C GLY A 39 -4.27 34.18 0.63
N GLU A 40 -4.39 33.61 1.82
CA GLU A 40 -3.77 32.34 2.19
C GLU A 40 -4.77 31.45 2.93
N VAL A 41 -4.58 30.14 2.86
CA VAL A 41 -5.43 29.15 3.57
C VAL A 41 -4.57 28.01 4.08
N GLU A 42 -4.98 27.36 5.16
CA GLU A 42 -4.36 26.10 5.60
C GLU A 42 -4.43 25.05 4.49
N TYR A 43 -3.30 24.43 4.19
CA TYR A 43 -3.24 23.42 3.12
C TYR A 43 -4.02 22.16 3.49
N ALA A 44 -4.99 21.78 2.68
CA ALA A 44 -5.68 20.51 2.81
C ALA A 44 -4.91 19.40 2.07
N ALA A 45 -4.08 18.65 2.80
CA ALA A 45 -3.33 17.53 2.26
C ALA A 45 -4.27 16.32 2.08
N LEU A 46 -4.88 16.19 0.89
CA LEU A 46 -5.79 15.11 0.54
C LEU A 46 -5.22 14.16 -0.53
N ASP A 47 -3.89 13.98 -0.52
CA ASP A 47 -3.15 12.99 -1.32
C ASP A 47 -2.30 12.05 -0.43
N ILE A 48 -2.81 11.68 0.75
CA ILE A 48 -2.06 10.85 1.69
C ILE A 48 -1.83 9.41 1.21
N ALA A 49 -2.64 8.91 0.29
CA ALA A 49 -2.42 7.61 -0.35
C ALA A 49 -1.13 7.59 -1.22
N ALA A 50 -0.62 8.74 -1.63
CA ALA A 50 0.70 8.86 -2.25
C ALA A 50 1.80 8.86 -1.19
N SER A 51 1.68 9.73 -0.17
CA SER A 51 2.58 9.80 0.98
C SER A 51 1.90 10.56 2.12
N ALA A 52 1.81 9.96 3.30
CA ALA A 52 1.21 10.59 4.46
C ALA A 52 2.20 11.56 5.14
N PRO A 53 1.73 12.67 5.73
CA PRO A 53 2.56 13.49 6.61
C PRO A 53 3.00 12.67 7.83
N ALA A 54 4.12 13.03 8.45
CA ALA A 54 4.52 12.35 9.68
C ALA A 54 3.53 12.65 10.81
N LEU A 55 3.19 11.63 11.62
CA LEU A 55 2.58 11.90 12.92
C LEU A 55 3.51 12.76 13.77
N GLN A 56 2.97 13.72 14.50
CA GLN A 56 3.76 14.57 15.43
C GLN A 56 4.58 13.71 16.41
N ARG A 57 3.95 12.65 16.95
CA ARG A 57 4.63 11.70 17.84
C ARG A 57 5.84 11.03 17.19
N VAL A 58 5.74 10.63 15.92
CA VAL A 58 6.85 10.01 15.18
C VAL A 58 8.01 10.97 15.03
N TRP A 59 7.72 12.22 14.70
CA TRP A 59 8.75 13.25 14.59
C TRP A 59 9.43 13.53 15.94
N ASP A 60 8.65 13.66 17.01
CA ASP A 60 9.17 13.94 18.35
C ASP A 60 10.08 12.80 18.83
N ASP A 61 9.68 11.54 18.62
CA ASP A 61 10.47 10.36 18.95
C ASP A 61 11.79 10.33 18.15
N VAL A 62 11.74 10.60 16.84
CA VAL A 62 12.94 10.69 15.98
C VAL A 62 13.85 11.85 16.43
N ALA A 63 13.28 13.02 16.69
CA ALA A 63 14.05 14.19 17.13
C ALA A 63 14.74 13.94 18.49
N ALA A 64 14.06 13.27 19.41
CA ALA A 64 14.63 12.91 20.71
C ALA A 64 15.79 11.91 20.59
N TYR A 65 15.71 10.97 19.63
CA TYR A 65 16.77 10.00 19.37
C TYR A 65 17.95 10.57 18.58
N ALA A 66 17.73 11.51 17.67
CA ALA A 66 18.73 11.97 16.71
C ALA A 66 20.11 12.34 17.31
N PRO A 67 20.22 12.98 18.51
CA PRO A 67 21.51 13.26 19.16
C PRO A 67 22.29 12.01 19.57
N TYR A 68 21.64 10.86 19.70
CA TYR A 68 22.21 9.58 20.13
C TYR A 68 22.52 8.63 18.98
N TYR A 69 22.34 9.07 17.73
CA TYR A 69 22.58 8.24 16.56
C TYR A 69 24.03 7.72 16.52
N GLY A 70 24.15 6.42 16.28
CA GLY A 70 25.44 5.72 16.15
C GLY A 70 25.36 4.58 15.14
N SER A 71 26.51 3.91 14.92
CA SER A 71 26.57 2.73 14.07
C SER A 71 25.78 1.55 14.68
N VAL A 72 25.27 0.66 13.82
CA VAL A 72 24.45 -0.48 14.27
C VAL A 72 25.25 -1.78 14.12
N HIS A 73 25.07 -2.71 15.06
CA HIS A 73 25.57 -4.09 15.11
C HIS A 73 27.09 -4.28 15.25
N ARG A 74 27.94 -3.27 15.09
CA ARG A 74 29.40 -3.47 14.98
C ARG A 74 30.26 -2.62 15.90
N GLY A 75 29.68 -1.74 16.67
CA GLY A 75 30.42 -0.85 17.56
C GLY A 75 30.30 -1.25 19.01
N ALA A 76 31.43 -1.19 19.75
CA ALA A 76 31.45 -1.38 21.18
C ALA A 76 31.10 -0.09 21.98
N GLY A 77 31.03 1.06 21.29
CA GLY A 77 30.71 2.35 21.91
C GLY A 77 29.25 2.45 22.36
N TYR A 78 28.99 3.22 23.37
CA TYR A 78 27.67 3.39 23.98
C TYR A 78 26.58 3.75 22.95
N LEU A 79 26.82 4.72 22.06
CA LEU A 79 25.85 5.13 21.05
C LEU A 79 25.59 4.04 20.01
N SER A 80 26.59 3.21 19.71
CA SER A 80 26.42 2.08 18.82
C SER A 80 25.54 0.98 19.43
N GLN A 81 25.73 0.68 20.71
CA GLN A 81 24.89 -0.27 21.44
C GLN A 81 23.46 0.24 21.51
N LEU A 82 23.27 1.51 21.91
CA LEU A 82 21.95 2.15 21.99
C LEU A 82 21.21 2.13 20.64
N SER A 83 21.91 2.44 19.54
CA SER A 83 21.32 2.40 18.19
C SER A 83 21.01 0.99 17.75
N THR A 84 21.80 -0.01 18.14
CA THR A 84 21.55 -1.42 17.86
C THR A 84 20.30 -1.90 18.62
N ASP A 85 20.20 -1.59 19.89
CA ASP A 85 19.05 -1.95 20.72
C ASP A 85 17.77 -1.29 20.19
N LEU A 86 17.86 0.00 19.80
CA LEU A 86 16.73 0.71 19.20
C LEU A 86 16.26 0.04 17.89
N PHE A 87 17.21 -0.32 17.03
CA PHE A 87 16.90 -0.96 15.74
C PHE A 87 16.24 -2.31 15.92
N GLU A 88 16.75 -3.16 16.81
CA GLU A 88 16.18 -4.48 17.06
C GLU A 88 14.85 -4.42 17.86
N ASN A 89 14.71 -3.49 18.78
CA ASN A 89 13.43 -3.21 19.45
C ASN A 89 12.38 -2.71 18.47
N SER A 90 12.78 -1.92 17.46
CA SER A 90 11.89 -1.48 16.38
C SER A 90 11.42 -2.66 15.54
N ARG A 91 12.30 -3.64 15.28
CA ARG A 91 11.92 -4.89 14.59
C ARG A 91 10.87 -5.68 15.38
N ALA A 92 11.07 -5.79 16.69
CA ALA A 92 10.10 -6.47 17.57
C ALA A 92 8.75 -5.74 17.63
N GLU A 93 8.75 -4.40 17.61
CA GLU A 93 7.54 -3.59 17.57
C GLU A 93 6.75 -3.81 16.27
N VAL A 94 7.44 -3.77 15.13
CA VAL A 94 6.82 -4.04 13.82
C VAL A 94 6.29 -5.47 13.73
N ALA A 95 7.03 -6.45 14.26
CA ALA A 95 6.57 -7.84 14.32
C ALA A 95 5.27 -7.97 15.14
N ARG A 96 5.17 -7.26 16.27
CA ARG A 96 3.98 -7.23 17.11
C ARG A 96 2.80 -6.55 16.40
N PHE A 97 3.04 -5.41 15.75
CA PHE A 97 2.04 -4.67 14.99
C PHE A 97 1.41 -5.52 13.86
N LEU A 98 2.21 -6.41 13.26
CA LEU A 98 1.80 -7.27 12.16
C LEU A 98 1.28 -8.65 12.61
N GLY A 99 1.19 -8.94 13.91
CA GLY A 99 0.80 -10.29 14.38
C GLY A 99 1.71 -11.38 13.83
N CYS A 100 3.02 -11.14 13.73
CA CYS A 100 3.97 -12.15 13.23
C CYS A 100 3.97 -13.40 14.10
N ARG A 101 4.02 -14.57 13.44
CA ARG A 101 4.09 -15.88 14.11
C ARG A 101 5.51 -16.15 14.60
N GLU A 102 5.65 -17.12 15.51
CA GLU A 102 6.97 -17.63 15.88
C GLU A 102 7.70 -18.19 14.65
N GLY A 103 8.93 -17.73 14.43
CA GLY A 103 9.75 -18.08 13.26
C GLY A 103 9.58 -17.17 12.03
N ASP A 104 8.60 -16.28 12.02
CA ASP A 104 8.52 -15.24 10.99
C ASP A 104 9.71 -14.25 11.12
N GLN A 105 10.12 -13.66 10.01
CA GLN A 105 11.16 -12.63 9.96
C GLN A 105 10.57 -11.30 9.50
N VAL A 106 11.06 -10.22 10.08
CA VAL A 106 10.82 -8.84 9.62
C VAL A 106 12.11 -8.35 8.98
N VAL A 107 12.08 -8.07 7.68
CA VAL A 107 13.21 -7.50 6.93
C VAL A 107 12.90 -6.04 6.60
N PHE A 108 13.82 -5.16 6.94
CA PHE A 108 13.71 -3.75 6.61
C PHE A 108 14.27 -3.48 5.22
N THR A 109 13.50 -2.76 4.43
CA THR A 109 13.77 -2.38 3.05
C THR A 109 13.62 -0.87 2.88
N ARG A 110 13.64 -0.37 1.64
CA ARG A 110 13.44 1.06 1.37
C ARG A 110 11.95 1.42 1.15
N SER A 111 11.12 0.46 0.74
CA SER A 111 9.71 0.68 0.41
C SER A 111 9.00 -0.65 0.15
N THR A 112 7.66 -0.64 -0.02
CA THR A 112 6.89 -1.79 -0.52
C THR A 112 7.46 -2.33 -1.83
N THR A 113 7.82 -1.45 -2.77
CA THR A 113 8.43 -1.85 -4.05
C THR A 113 9.71 -2.66 -3.82
N ASP A 114 10.58 -2.20 -2.92
CA ASP A 114 11.81 -2.90 -2.59
C ASP A 114 11.54 -4.24 -1.89
N SER A 115 10.55 -4.28 -0.99
CA SER A 115 10.10 -5.51 -0.30
C SER A 115 9.62 -6.58 -1.27
N LEU A 116 8.81 -6.22 -2.25
CA LEU A 116 8.28 -7.15 -3.24
C LEU A 116 9.35 -7.58 -4.26
N ASN A 117 10.29 -6.69 -4.62
CA ASN A 117 11.46 -7.07 -5.42
C ASN A 117 12.39 -8.01 -4.65
N LEU A 118 12.60 -7.81 -3.35
CA LEU A 118 13.33 -8.75 -2.51
C LEU A 118 12.64 -10.12 -2.52
N LEU A 119 11.32 -10.17 -2.30
CA LEU A 119 10.58 -11.43 -2.33
C LEU A 119 10.70 -12.11 -3.71
N ALA A 120 10.58 -11.36 -4.81
CA ALA A 120 10.77 -11.89 -6.16
C ALA A 120 12.18 -12.48 -6.36
N ALA A 121 13.21 -11.82 -5.83
CA ALA A 121 14.59 -12.29 -5.94
C ALA A 121 14.85 -13.60 -5.18
N VAL A 122 14.12 -13.84 -4.07
CA VAL A 122 14.32 -15.03 -3.22
C VAL A 122 13.36 -16.18 -3.53
N LEU A 123 12.45 -16.02 -4.50
CA LEU A 123 11.55 -17.11 -4.89
C LEU A 123 12.36 -18.35 -5.33
N PRO A 124 11.92 -19.56 -4.98
CA PRO A 124 12.46 -20.78 -5.56
C PRO A 124 12.35 -20.77 -7.10
N ALA A 125 13.29 -21.43 -7.77
CA ALA A 125 13.25 -21.55 -9.23
C ALA A 125 11.94 -22.20 -9.70
N HIS A 126 11.44 -21.76 -10.87
CA HIS A 126 10.21 -22.25 -11.48
C HIS A 126 8.94 -22.07 -10.62
N THR A 127 8.93 -21.03 -9.77
CA THR A 127 7.74 -20.61 -9.06
C THR A 127 6.74 -19.98 -10.06
N ARG A 128 5.46 -20.34 -9.96
CA ARG A 128 4.37 -19.64 -10.67
C ARG A 128 3.85 -18.54 -9.77
N VAL A 129 3.68 -17.35 -10.34
CA VAL A 129 3.11 -16.18 -9.62
C VAL A 129 1.75 -15.83 -10.23
N PHE A 130 0.75 -15.68 -9.39
CA PHE A 130 -0.59 -15.25 -9.75
C PHE A 130 -0.82 -13.84 -9.20
N VAL A 131 -1.21 -12.92 -10.08
CA VAL A 131 -1.38 -11.51 -9.74
C VAL A 131 -2.55 -10.92 -10.54
N PHE A 132 -3.41 -10.14 -9.90
CA PHE A 132 -4.48 -9.46 -10.61
C PHE A 132 -3.93 -8.27 -11.41
N GLU A 133 -4.45 -8.06 -12.62
CA GLU A 133 -4.06 -6.91 -13.45
C GLU A 133 -4.42 -5.56 -12.80
N THR A 134 -5.24 -5.59 -11.76
CA THR A 134 -5.66 -4.43 -10.97
C THR A 134 -4.62 -3.93 -9.98
N GLU A 135 -3.53 -4.67 -9.80
CA GLU A 135 -2.51 -4.37 -8.81
C GLU A 135 -1.71 -3.09 -9.13
N HIS A 136 -1.21 -2.46 -8.07
CA HIS A 136 -0.21 -1.40 -8.19
C HIS A 136 1.05 -1.95 -8.87
N HIS A 137 1.76 -1.12 -9.64
CA HIS A 137 2.99 -1.53 -10.35
C HIS A 137 4.04 -2.18 -9.45
N ALA A 138 4.12 -1.82 -8.17
CA ALA A 138 5.02 -2.46 -7.20
C ALA A 138 4.70 -3.94 -6.99
N SER A 139 3.43 -4.34 -7.09
CA SER A 139 2.94 -5.71 -6.95
C SER A 139 2.82 -6.44 -8.28
N LEU A 140 2.78 -5.70 -9.40
CA LEU A 140 2.60 -6.25 -10.74
C LEU A 140 3.92 -6.61 -11.43
N LEU A 141 4.95 -5.76 -11.31
CA LEU A 141 6.14 -5.81 -12.17
C LEU A 141 7.32 -6.66 -11.65
N PRO A 142 7.56 -6.86 -10.35
CA PRO A 142 8.78 -7.51 -9.87
C PRO A 142 8.99 -8.94 -10.40
N TRP A 143 7.91 -9.66 -10.65
CA TRP A 143 7.92 -11.07 -11.02
C TRP A 143 8.48 -11.31 -12.42
N GLU A 144 8.32 -10.34 -13.33
CA GLU A 144 8.85 -10.37 -14.71
C GLU A 144 10.39 -10.22 -14.79
N GLN A 145 11.03 -9.86 -13.67
CA GLN A 145 12.50 -9.66 -13.64
C GLN A 145 13.29 -10.96 -13.75
N ARG A 146 12.65 -12.12 -13.55
CA ARG A 146 13.27 -13.44 -13.56
C ARG A 146 12.71 -14.32 -14.65
N ALA A 147 13.54 -14.73 -15.58
CA ALA A 147 13.15 -15.58 -16.72
C ALA A 147 12.69 -17.00 -16.34
N ASP A 148 13.00 -17.46 -15.12
CA ASP A 148 12.60 -18.75 -14.58
C ASP A 148 11.29 -18.70 -13.76
N ILE A 149 10.65 -17.55 -13.68
CA ILE A 149 9.34 -17.34 -13.04
C ILE A 149 8.27 -17.24 -14.12
N GLU A 150 7.16 -17.96 -13.92
CA GLU A 150 5.98 -17.88 -14.77
C GLU A 150 4.94 -16.99 -14.10
N VAL A 151 4.51 -15.92 -14.78
CA VAL A 151 3.50 -14.99 -14.25
C VAL A 151 2.16 -15.24 -14.94
N THR A 152 1.12 -15.41 -14.13
CA THR A 152 -0.27 -15.51 -14.59
C THR A 152 -1.02 -14.25 -14.14
N TYR A 153 -1.42 -13.42 -15.08
CA TYR A 153 -2.26 -12.27 -14.84
C TYR A 153 -3.73 -12.66 -14.77
N LEU A 154 -4.40 -12.26 -13.70
CA LEU A 154 -5.81 -12.51 -13.48
C LEU A 154 -6.61 -11.26 -13.85
N ASP A 155 -7.72 -11.49 -14.56
CA ASP A 155 -8.61 -10.41 -14.99
C ASP A 155 -9.18 -9.62 -13.79
N ALA A 156 -9.50 -8.34 -14.01
CA ALA A 156 -10.14 -7.48 -13.03
C ALA A 156 -11.50 -8.04 -12.57
N PRO A 157 -11.65 -8.41 -11.28
CA PRO A 157 -12.91 -8.93 -10.77
C PRO A 157 -13.91 -7.79 -10.56
N ARG A 158 -15.20 -8.09 -10.65
CA ARG A 158 -16.29 -7.13 -10.40
C ARG A 158 -16.94 -7.28 -9.03
N THR A 159 -16.57 -8.32 -8.29
CA THR A 159 -17.02 -8.56 -6.91
C THR A 159 -15.91 -9.26 -6.13
N PRO A 160 -15.90 -9.16 -4.79
CA PRO A 160 -14.98 -9.91 -3.95
C PRO A 160 -15.05 -11.43 -4.19
N GLN A 161 -16.25 -11.98 -4.36
CA GLN A 161 -16.43 -13.40 -4.67
C GLN A 161 -15.83 -13.78 -6.02
N GLN A 162 -16.00 -12.94 -7.03
CA GLN A 162 -15.40 -13.20 -8.35
C GLN A 162 -13.86 -13.20 -8.28
N ALA A 163 -13.24 -12.40 -7.39
CA ALA A 163 -11.79 -12.45 -7.18
C ALA A 163 -11.36 -13.83 -6.68
N VAL A 164 -12.07 -14.38 -5.71
CA VAL A 164 -11.81 -15.73 -5.17
C VAL A 164 -12.01 -16.79 -6.25
N ASP A 165 -13.16 -16.77 -6.93
CA ASP A 165 -13.49 -17.75 -7.99
C ASP A 165 -12.47 -17.74 -9.14
N THR A 166 -11.99 -16.54 -9.52
CA THR A 166 -10.98 -16.38 -10.58
C THR A 166 -9.64 -16.95 -10.15
N LEU A 167 -9.21 -16.69 -8.92
CA LEU A 167 -7.98 -17.25 -8.36
C LEU A 167 -8.05 -18.77 -8.26
N GLU A 168 -9.14 -19.33 -7.71
CA GLU A 168 -9.33 -20.78 -7.57
C GLU A 168 -9.26 -21.48 -8.93
N ARG A 169 -9.93 -20.94 -9.95
CA ARG A 169 -9.89 -21.48 -11.31
C ARG A 169 -8.48 -21.47 -11.87
N ALA A 170 -7.76 -20.36 -11.76
CA ALA A 170 -6.39 -20.25 -12.27
C ALA A 170 -5.40 -21.18 -11.53
N LEU A 171 -5.61 -21.39 -10.23
CA LEU A 171 -4.82 -22.34 -9.44
C LEU A 171 -5.16 -23.80 -9.78
N ALA A 172 -6.43 -24.12 -10.07
CA ALA A 172 -6.89 -25.45 -10.46
C ALA A 172 -6.40 -25.86 -11.87
N GLU A 173 -6.30 -24.92 -12.81
CA GLU A 173 -5.71 -25.11 -14.15
C GLU A 173 -4.21 -25.40 -14.12
N ARG A 174 -3.63 -25.52 -12.95
CA ARG A 174 -2.29 -25.99 -12.69
C ARG A 174 -2.17 -27.47 -13.05
N GLU A 175 -2.04 -27.77 -14.36
CA GLU A 175 -1.90 -29.12 -14.86
C GLU A 175 -0.69 -29.85 -14.24
N PRO A 176 -0.89 -31.06 -13.73
CA PRO A 176 0.20 -32.02 -13.60
C PRO A 176 0.40 -32.67 -14.99
N GLY A 177 1.12 -32.03 -15.89
CA GLY A 177 1.34 -32.74 -17.14
C GLY A 177 1.83 -32.04 -18.39
N SER A 178 2.33 -30.83 -18.41
CA SER A 178 3.21 -30.42 -19.51
C SER A 178 4.67 -30.82 -19.23
N ALA A 179 4.88 -32.08 -18.93
CA ALA A 179 6.19 -32.68 -19.17
C ALA A 179 6.38 -32.69 -20.70
N SER A 180 7.21 -31.78 -21.21
CA SER A 180 7.83 -31.99 -22.51
C SER A 180 8.31 -33.45 -22.57
N GLU A 181 7.78 -34.22 -23.50
CA GLU A 181 8.23 -35.57 -23.82
C GLU A 181 9.76 -35.52 -24.06
N GLY A 182 10.51 -36.09 -23.15
CA GLY A 182 11.95 -36.23 -23.36
C GLY A 182 12.82 -36.25 -22.11
N PHE A 183 12.43 -36.94 -21.03
CA PHE A 183 13.42 -37.43 -20.08
C PHE A 183 12.94 -38.71 -19.38
N GLU A 184 13.71 -39.79 -19.58
CA GLU A 184 13.36 -41.12 -19.10
C GLU A 184 13.29 -41.25 -17.56
N LYS A 185 12.45 -42.17 -17.17
CA LYS A 185 12.19 -42.63 -15.80
C LYS A 185 13.45 -43.09 -15.07
N SER A 186 13.74 -42.48 -13.94
CA SER A 186 14.39 -43.17 -12.82
C SER A 186 13.69 -42.86 -11.52
N GLY A 187 13.21 -43.93 -10.92
CA GLY A 187 12.36 -44.15 -9.78
C GLY A 187 12.41 -43.18 -8.61
N GLY A 188 11.21 -42.86 -8.11
CA GLY A 188 11.00 -42.17 -6.84
C GLY A 188 9.80 -41.23 -6.97
N GLY A 189 8.58 -41.70 -6.66
CA GLY A 189 7.37 -40.89 -6.69
C GLY A 189 7.40 -39.76 -5.66
N ALA A 190 7.84 -38.57 -6.06
CA ALA A 190 7.54 -37.32 -5.41
C ALA A 190 6.76 -36.49 -6.43
N GLN A 191 5.50 -36.24 -6.14
CA GLN A 191 4.61 -35.35 -6.84
C GLN A 191 5.26 -33.95 -6.81
N ARG A 192 5.89 -33.53 -7.90
CA ARG A 192 6.47 -32.19 -8.04
C ARG A 192 5.32 -31.19 -8.20
N SER A 193 4.68 -30.83 -7.12
CA SER A 193 3.93 -29.59 -7.07
C SER A 193 4.95 -28.46 -7.08
N GLY A 194 5.15 -27.78 -8.22
CA GLY A 194 6.01 -26.61 -8.31
C GLY A 194 5.54 -25.54 -7.32
N ASN A 195 6.44 -24.71 -6.80
CA ASN A 195 6.07 -23.60 -5.92
C ASN A 195 5.12 -22.63 -6.63
N ALA A 196 4.16 -22.08 -5.88
CA ALA A 196 3.25 -21.06 -6.36
C ALA A 196 3.13 -19.94 -5.33
N LEU A 197 3.01 -18.71 -5.81
CA LEU A 197 2.81 -17.51 -5.02
C LEU A 197 1.64 -16.72 -5.59
N VAL A 198 0.76 -16.26 -4.72
CA VAL A 198 -0.30 -15.29 -5.04
C VAL A 198 0.11 -13.94 -4.46
N CYS A 199 0.05 -12.87 -5.26
CA CYS A 199 0.27 -11.51 -4.80
C CYS A 199 -1.02 -10.72 -4.88
N VAL A 200 -1.47 -10.17 -3.76
CA VAL A 200 -2.74 -9.43 -3.67
C VAL A 200 -2.59 -8.15 -2.86
N THR A 201 -3.33 -7.11 -3.24
CA THR A 201 -3.49 -5.92 -2.41
C THR A 201 -4.52 -6.15 -1.30
N GLY A 202 -4.31 -5.49 -0.15
CA GLY A 202 -5.31 -5.50 0.92
C GLY A 202 -6.39 -4.42 0.75
N ALA A 203 -5.99 -3.29 0.13
CA ALA A 203 -6.89 -2.20 -0.22
C ALA A 203 -6.38 -1.52 -1.50
N SER A 204 -7.29 -1.23 -2.43
CA SER A 204 -6.94 -0.60 -3.70
C SER A 204 -6.43 0.83 -3.50
N ASN A 205 -5.28 1.15 -4.09
CA ASN A 205 -4.76 2.52 -4.10
C ASN A 205 -5.52 3.46 -5.05
N VAL A 206 -6.46 2.93 -5.82
CA VAL A 206 -7.32 3.68 -6.76
C VAL A 206 -8.70 3.89 -6.17
N THR A 207 -9.40 2.81 -5.82
CA THR A 207 -10.80 2.85 -5.39
C THR A 207 -10.96 2.84 -3.87
N GLY A 208 -9.88 2.53 -3.15
CA GLY A 208 -9.90 2.35 -1.68
C GLY A 208 -10.55 1.05 -1.22
N GLU A 209 -11.16 0.29 -2.12
CA GLU A 209 -11.94 -0.90 -1.78
C GLU A 209 -11.09 -1.97 -1.12
N LEU A 210 -11.63 -2.57 -0.06
CA LEU A 210 -11.02 -3.67 0.67
C LEU A 210 -11.16 -4.98 -0.11
N TRP A 211 -10.07 -5.73 -0.19
CA TRP A 211 -10.03 -7.01 -0.87
C TRP A 211 -10.31 -8.18 0.10
N PRO A 212 -10.88 -9.30 -0.37
CA PRO A 212 -11.19 -10.47 0.45
C PRO A 212 -9.94 -11.30 0.74
N VAL A 213 -8.98 -10.71 1.48
CA VAL A 213 -7.63 -11.27 1.70
C VAL A 213 -7.68 -12.64 2.34
N ARG A 214 -8.54 -12.84 3.34
CA ARG A 214 -8.65 -14.12 4.07
C ARG A 214 -9.17 -15.24 3.15
N GLU A 215 -10.17 -14.93 2.34
CA GLU A 215 -10.75 -15.88 1.38
C GLU A 215 -9.75 -16.21 0.27
N LEU A 216 -8.99 -15.22 -0.21
CA LEU A 216 -7.92 -15.42 -1.19
C LEU A 216 -6.75 -16.24 -0.60
N ALA A 217 -6.41 -16.03 0.68
CA ALA A 217 -5.40 -16.83 1.37
C ALA A 217 -5.86 -18.29 1.51
N ALA A 218 -7.10 -18.51 1.92
CA ALA A 218 -7.67 -19.85 2.00
C ALA A 218 -7.68 -20.56 0.64
N ALA A 219 -8.07 -19.88 -0.44
CA ALA A 219 -8.02 -20.40 -1.81
C ALA A 219 -6.59 -20.74 -2.24
N ALA A 220 -5.62 -19.87 -1.98
CA ALA A 220 -4.21 -20.10 -2.28
C ALA A 220 -3.68 -21.36 -1.56
N HIS A 221 -3.92 -21.46 -0.25
CA HIS A 221 -3.45 -22.57 0.58
C HIS A 221 -4.13 -23.89 0.22
N ALA A 222 -5.42 -23.89 -0.14
CA ALA A 222 -6.14 -25.08 -0.61
C ALA A 222 -5.48 -25.72 -1.84
N HIS A 223 -4.82 -24.91 -2.67
CA HIS A 223 -4.07 -25.35 -3.85
C HIS A 223 -2.55 -25.46 -3.60
N GLY A 224 -2.07 -25.34 -2.35
CA GLY A 224 -0.66 -25.41 -1.99
C GLY A 224 0.18 -24.24 -2.50
N ALA A 225 -0.44 -23.13 -2.85
CA ALA A 225 0.21 -21.87 -3.14
C ALA A 225 0.44 -21.07 -1.84
N ARG A 226 1.42 -20.17 -1.86
CA ARG A 226 1.62 -19.17 -0.81
C ARG A 226 1.04 -17.83 -1.24
N ILE A 227 0.88 -16.91 -0.29
CA ILE A 227 0.30 -15.61 -0.54
C ILE A 227 1.12 -14.50 0.11
N VAL A 228 1.37 -13.42 -0.64
CA VAL A 228 1.92 -12.15 -0.14
C VAL A 228 0.87 -11.06 -0.24
N LEU A 229 0.69 -10.34 0.86
CA LEU A 229 -0.19 -9.20 0.97
C LEU A 229 0.58 -7.90 0.73
N ASP A 230 0.23 -7.15 -0.30
CA ASP A 230 0.57 -5.73 -0.38
C ASP A 230 -0.37 -4.94 0.55
N ALA A 231 0.16 -4.58 1.72
CA ALA A 231 -0.55 -3.81 2.73
C ALA A 231 -0.24 -2.31 2.68
N ALA A 232 0.33 -1.81 1.57
CA ALA A 232 0.74 -0.41 1.46
C ALA A 232 -0.41 0.58 1.71
N GLN A 233 -1.63 0.23 1.29
CA GLN A 233 -2.83 1.02 1.56
C GLN A 233 -3.69 0.44 2.69
N LEU A 234 -3.44 -0.80 3.14
CA LEU A 234 -4.21 -1.39 4.23
C LEU A 234 -3.63 -1.00 5.61
N ALA A 235 -2.32 -1.13 5.80
CA ALA A 235 -1.67 -0.94 7.10
C ALA A 235 -1.86 0.45 7.74
N PRO A 236 -1.97 1.58 6.97
CA PRO A 236 -2.27 2.88 7.56
C PRO A 236 -3.70 3.05 8.08
N HIS A 237 -4.63 2.18 7.63
CA HIS A 237 -6.07 2.36 7.77
C HIS A 237 -6.74 1.26 8.60
N HIS A 238 -6.21 0.04 8.55
CA HIS A 238 -6.77 -1.13 9.22
C HIS A 238 -5.70 -1.94 9.93
N PRO A 239 -6.07 -2.72 10.96
CA PRO A 239 -5.16 -3.71 11.54
C PRO A 239 -4.71 -4.71 10.47
N VAL A 240 -3.44 -5.07 10.53
CA VAL A 240 -2.86 -6.14 9.68
C VAL A 240 -2.24 -7.16 10.61
N ASP A 241 -2.83 -8.36 10.67
CA ASP A 241 -2.35 -9.48 11.46
C ASP A 241 -2.13 -10.67 10.51
N LEU A 242 -0.85 -11.09 10.36
CA LEU A 242 -0.47 -12.19 9.47
C LEU A 242 -1.14 -13.50 9.84
N ALA A 243 -1.23 -13.78 11.13
CA ALA A 243 -1.80 -15.04 11.63
C ALA A 243 -3.32 -15.07 11.42
N GLU A 244 -3.99 -13.92 11.67
CA GLU A 244 -5.42 -13.81 11.51
C GLU A 244 -5.85 -13.80 10.04
N LEU A 245 -5.11 -13.10 9.16
CA LEU A 245 -5.36 -13.05 7.71
C LEU A 245 -4.88 -14.32 7.00
N ASP A 246 -4.12 -15.17 7.69
CA ASP A 246 -3.50 -16.40 7.17
C ASP A 246 -2.65 -16.14 5.91
N VAL A 247 -1.92 -15.02 5.85
CA VAL A 247 -0.99 -14.71 4.77
C VAL A 247 0.43 -15.13 5.12
N ASP A 248 1.23 -15.49 4.11
CA ASP A 248 2.61 -15.94 4.30
C ASP A 248 3.59 -14.78 4.45
N TRP A 249 3.34 -13.69 3.72
CA TRP A 249 4.12 -12.44 3.81
C TRP A 249 3.22 -11.23 3.72
N VAL A 250 3.72 -10.13 4.28
CA VAL A 250 3.15 -8.79 4.14
C VAL A 250 4.26 -7.80 3.76
N ALA A 251 3.92 -6.83 2.90
CA ALA A 251 4.80 -5.74 2.51
C ALA A 251 4.10 -4.39 2.67
N PHE A 252 4.80 -3.38 3.22
CA PHE A 252 4.31 -2.00 3.27
C PHE A 252 5.44 -0.98 3.32
N SER A 253 5.10 0.31 3.17
CA SER A 253 6.03 1.45 3.20
C SER A 253 5.76 2.37 4.36
N GLY A 254 6.81 2.80 5.06
CA GLY A 254 6.69 3.74 6.16
C GLY A 254 6.12 5.10 5.77
N HIS A 255 6.44 5.60 4.56
CA HIS A 255 5.94 6.91 4.10
C HIS A 255 4.43 7.00 3.91
N LYS A 256 3.71 5.87 3.81
CA LYS A 256 2.26 5.82 3.83
C LYS A 256 1.72 5.59 5.24
N LEU A 257 2.52 4.94 6.09
CA LEU A 257 2.23 4.70 7.52
C LEU A 257 2.68 5.87 8.41
N TYR A 258 2.58 7.11 7.94
CA TYR A 258 2.94 8.32 8.70
C TYR A 258 4.41 8.40 9.16
N ALA A 259 5.31 7.66 8.52
CA ALA A 259 6.76 7.62 8.79
C ALA A 259 7.58 7.90 7.50
N PRO A 260 7.67 9.14 7.01
CA PRO A 260 8.22 9.50 5.70
C PRO A 260 9.76 9.55 5.66
N PHE A 261 10.46 8.52 6.17
CA PHE A 261 11.92 8.50 6.28
C PHE A 261 12.59 7.40 5.43
N GLY A 262 11.93 6.96 4.36
CA GLY A 262 12.53 6.09 3.35
C GLY A 262 12.82 4.67 3.86
N ALA A 263 11.91 4.09 4.62
CA ALA A 263 11.95 2.70 5.05
C ALA A 263 10.66 1.96 4.66
N GLY A 264 10.78 0.65 4.47
CA GLY A 264 9.70 -0.29 4.22
C GLY A 264 9.93 -1.60 4.96
N VAL A 265 8.97 -2.48 4.88
CA VAL A 265 8.94 -3.75 5.59
C VAL A 265 8.52 -4.88 4.65
N LEU A 266 9.23 -6.01 4.73
CA LEU A 266 8.77 -7.34 4.33
C LEU A 266 8.76 -8.20 5.59
N ALA A 267 7.60 -8.71 5.97
CA ALA A 267 7.48 -9.59 7.13
C ALA A 267 6.76 -10.89 6.78
N GLY A 268 7.17 -12.01 7.40
CA GLY A 268 6.54 -13.31 7.22
C GLY A 268 7.52 -14.47 7.24
N ARG A 269 7.18 -15.56 6.58
CA ARG A 269 7.92 -16.84 6.62
C ARG A 269 9.39 -16.69 6.26
N ALA A 270 10.22 -17.34 7.05
CA ALA A 270 11.67 -17.25 6.92
C ALA A 270 12.26 -18.19 5.87
N ASP A 271 11.57 -19.27 5.51
CA ASP A 271 12.16 -20.40 4.77
C ASP A 271 12.73 -20.02 3.39
N TRP A 272 11.97 -19.28 2.56
CA TRP A 272 12.49 -18.83 1.26
C TRP A 272 13.56 -17.75 1.42
N LEU A 273 13.40 -16.87 2.41
CA LEU A 273 14.40 -15.84 2.73
C LEU A 273 15.75 -16.46 3.16
N GLN A 274 15.69 -17.52 3.96
CA GLN A 274 16.92 -18.20 4.43
C GLN A 274 17.59 -19.08 3.37
N ALA A 275 16.80 -19.66 2.47
CA ALA A 275 17.31 -20.58 1.44
C ALA A 275 17.99 -19.86 0.28
N ALA A 276 17.56 -18.63 -0.04
CA ALA A 276 18.07 -17.87 -1.17
C ALA A 276 19.41 -17.18 -0.88
N GLU A 277 20.14 -16.82 -1.94
CA GLU A 277 21.26 -15.89 -1.84
C GLU A 277 20.78 -14.52 -1.30
N PRO A 278 21.63 -13.75 -0.61
CA PRO A 278 21.25 -12.44 -0.11
C PRO A 278 20.82 -11.52 -1.26
N TYR A 279 19.76 -10.76 -1.06
CA TYR A 279 19.27 -9.76 -2.02
C TYR A 279 20.33 -8.71 -2.36
N LEU A 280 21.07 -8.28 -1.34
CA LEU A 280 22.23 -7.41 -1.46
C LEU A 280 23.43 -8.08 -0.79
N ALA A 281 24.47 -8.40 -1.56
CA ALA A 281 25.69 -8.98 -1.03
C ALA A 281 26.58 -7.87 -0.43
N GLY A 282 26.91 -7.97 0.85
CA GLY A 282 27.74 -6.96 1.50
C GLY A 282 27.98 -7.21 2.99
N GLY A 283 28.72 -6.31 3.58
CA GLY A 283 28.97 -6.35 5.03
C GLY A 283 27.65 -6.18 5.80
N GLY A 284 27.44 -6.99 6.82
CA GLY A 284 26.19 -7.08 7.59
C GLY A 284 25.38 -8.31 7.22
N ALA A 285 25.30 -8.67 5.95
CA ALA A 285 24.68 -9.91 5.51
C ALA A 285 25.58 -11.14 5.72
N SER A 286 26.89 -10.98 5.71
CA SER A 286 27.87 -12.06 5.90
C SER A 286 28.29 -12.21 7.37
N ARG A 287 28.37 -13.46 7.84
CA ARG A 287 28.95 -13.85 9.13
C ARG A 287 30.47 -13.95 9.04
N THR A 288 30.94 -14.66 8.01
CA THR A 288 32.37 -14.80 7.71
C THR A 288 32.62 -14.70 6.22
N VAL A 289 33.79 -14.17 5.87
CA VAL A 289 34.31 -14.14 4.51
C VAL A 289 35.76 -14.60 4.53
N ALA A 290 36.11 -15.60 3.76
CA ALA A 290 37.48 -16.10 3.64
C ALA A 290 37.93 -16.16 2.17
N ARG A 291 39.16 -15.74 1.90
CA ARG A 291 39.72 -15.88 0.57
C ARG A 291 40.23 -17.32 0.34
N ARG A 292 39.84 -17.95 -0.77
CA ARG A 292 40.29 -19.28 -1.15
C ARG A 292 41.68 -19.23 -1.73
N VAL A 293 42.42 -20.36 -1.59
CA VAL A 293 43.78 -20.52 -2.13
C VAL A 293 43.76 -20.55 -3.66
N ASP A 294 42.72 -21.11 -4.26
CA ASP A 294 42.49 -21.22 -5.70
C ASP A 294 41.91 -19.96 -6.35
N GLY A 295 41.73 -18.90 -5.58
CA GLY A 295 41.07 -17.67 -5.98
C GLY A 295 39.55 -17.64 -5.60
N GLY A 296 38.95 -16.47 -5.57
CA GLY A 296 37.57 -16.28 -5.11
C GLY A 296 37.46 -16.18 -3.59
N VAL A 297 36.20 -16.21 -3.10
CA VAL A 297 35.88 -16.09 -1.68
C VAL A 297 34.85 -17.14 -1.27
N ASP A 298 35.00 -17.64 -0.05
CA ASP A 298 33.96 -18.39 0.65
C ASP A 298 33.23 -17.44 1.57
N VAL A 299 31.91 -17.49 1.54
CA VAL A 299 31.04 -16.62 2.36
C VAL A 299 30.06 -17.46 3.14
N ASP A 300 30.01 -17.24 4.45
CA ASP A 300 28.94 -17.74 5.32
C ASP A 300 27.97 -16.58 5.62
N TRP A 301 26.73 -16.74 5.15
CA TRP A 301 25.69 -15.73 5.27
C TRP A 301 24.88 -15.89 6.57
N HIS A 302 24.34 -14.79 7.09
CA HIS A 302 23.37 -14.84 8.18
C HIS A 302 22.11 -15.64 7.78
N THR A 303 21.48 -16.26 8.77
CA THR A 303 20.19 -16.97 8.62
C THR A 303 19.01 -16.17 9.13
N THR A 304 19.26 -14.95 9.59
CA THR A 304 18.25 -14.00 10.07
C THR A 304 17.97 -12.93 9.00
N ALA A 305 17.09 -11.98 9.30
CA ALA A 305 16.79 -10.83 8.45
C ALA A 305 18.05 -10.07 7.97
N ALA A 306 19.12 -10.06 8.78
CA ALA A 306 20.42 -9.48 8.42
C ALA A 306 20.98 -9.98 7.09
N ARG A 307 20.60 -11.21 6.64
CA ARG A 307 20.96 -11.77 5.34
C ARG A 307 20.59 -10.84 4.18
N HIS A 308 19.49 -10.13 4.30
CA HIS A 308 18.96 -9.25 3.26
C HIS A 308 19.11 -7.75 3.56
N GLU A 309 19.73 -7.41 4.70
CA GLU A 309 19.93 -6.03 5.18
C GLU A 309 21.42 -5.63 5.12
N ALA A 310 22.07 -5.88 3.97
CA ALA A 310 23.49 -5.54 3.80
C ALA A 310 23.74 -4.03 3.85
N GLY A 311 24.88 -3.63 4.40
CA GLY A 311 25.28 -2.24 4.53
C GLY A 311 24.93 -1.65 5.90
N SER A 312 24.96 -0.32 6.00
CA SER A 312 24.47 0.40 7.18
C SER A 312 22.96 0.62 7.01
N PRO A 313 22.12 0.11 7.92
CA PRO A 313 20.68 0.22 7.77
C PRO A 313 20.18 1.64 8.05
N ASN A 314 18.98 1.95 7.54
CA ASN A 314 18.27 3.20 7.83
C ASN A 314 17.64 3.17 9.23
N VAL A 315 18.45 3.39 10.26
CA VAL A 315 18.01 3.33 11.68
C VAL A 315 16.85 4.29 11.95
N ILE A 316 16.95 5.52 11.46
CA ILE A 316 15.92 6.56 11.68
C ILE A 316 14.61 6.15 11.01
N GLY A 317 14.65 5.67 9.78
CA GLY A 317 13.46 5.23 9.06
C GLY A 317 12.78 4.03 9.71
N VAL A 318 13.56 3.07 10.19
CA VAL A 318 13.08 1.88 10.92
C VAL A 318 12.44 2.28 12.24
N TYR A 319 13.10 3.15 13.01
CA TYR A 319 12.56 3.66 14.26
C TYR A 319 11.27 4.46 14.05
N ALA A 320 11.22 5.28 13.01
CA ALA A 320 10.01 6.02 12.66
C ALA A 320 8.82 5.09 12.32
N ILE A 321 9.05 3.97 11.59
CA ILE A 321 8.01 2.97 11.35
C ILE A 321 7.52 2.37 12.68
N ALA A 322 8.41 1.98 13.56
CA ALA A 322 8.03 1.40 14.86
C ALA A 322 7.25 2.40 15.73
N ALA A 323 7.66 3.68 15.72
CA ALA A 323 6.96 4.75 16.42
C ALA A 323 5.54 4.97 15.83
N ALA A 324 5.39 4.89 14.51
CA ALA A 324 4.08 4.98 13.85
C ALA A 324 3.19 3.77 14.19
N CYS A 325 3.72 2.54 14.11
CA CYS A 325 3.01 1.33 14.53
C CYS A 325 2.48 1.47 15.96
N LYS A 326 3.35 1.90 16.88
CA LYS A 326 2.98 2.11 18.28
C LYS A 326 1.91 3.19 18.43
N ALA A 327 2.06 4.32 17.77
CA ALA A 327 1.12 5.44 17.86
C ALA A 327 -0.28 5.07 17.34
N LEU A 328 -0.37 4.33 16.21
CA LEU A 328 -1.64 3.87 15.65
C LEU A 328 -2.29 2.81 16.55
N THR A 329 -1.51 1.88 17.10
CA THR A 329 -2.01 0.87 18.04
C THR A 329 -2.55 1.53 19.33
N GLU A 330 -1.83 2.50 19.89
CA GLU A 330 -2.25 3.23 21.08
C GLU A 330 -3.49 4.11 20.83
N ALA A 331 -3.65 4.65 19.63
CA ALA A 331 -4.85 5.40 19.23
C ALA A 331 -6.09 4.50 19.08
N GLY A 332 -5.89 3.23 18.79
CA GLY A 332 -6.94 2.21 18.63
C GLY A 332 -7.57 2.22 17.24
N PHE A 333 -7.33 1.17 16.47
CA PHE A 333 -7.82 1.05 15.10
C PHE A 333 -9.34 1.10 14.99
N GLU A 334 -10.08 0.60 15.97
CA GLU A 334 -11.56 0.66 15.95
C GLU A 334 -12.04 2.12 15.82
N SER A 335 -11.50 3.02 16.64
CA SER A 335 -11.84 4.45 16.60
C SER A 335 -11.34 5.14 15.34
N LEU A 336 -10.15 4.78 14.85
CA LEU A 336 -9.56 5.33 13.63
C LEU A 336 -10.38 4.93 12.40
N VAL A 337 -10.77 3.65 12.29
CA VAL A 337 -11.61 3.13 11.21
C VAL A 337 -12.98 3.78 11.24
N ALA A 338 -13.64 3.86 12.41
CA ALA A 338 -14.94 4.50 12.55
C ALA A 338 -14.91 5.98 12.09
N ARG A 339 -13.87 6.72 12.48
CA ARG A 339 -13.65 8.09 12.01
C ARG A 339 -13.47 8.16 10.50
N GLU A 340 -12.63 7.32 9.95
CA GLU A 340 -12.34 7.33 8.52
C GLU A 340 -13.58 7.00 7.70
N GLN A 341 -14.41 6.05 8.14
CA GLN A 341 -15.68 5.74 7.47
C GLN A 341 -16.62 6.95 7.44
N GLN A 342 -16.69 7.76 8.51
CA GLN A 342 -17.46 9.00 8.49
C GLN A 342 -16.95 9.99 7.44
N LEU A 343 -15.64 10.12 7.28
CA LEU A 343 -15.06 10.96 6.23
C LEU A 343 -15.36 10.40 4.82
N VAL A 344 -15.27 9.08 4.63
CA VAL A 344 -15.64 8.40 3.38
C VAL A 344 -17.11 8.70 3.02
N GLU A 345 -18.03 8.51 3.96
CA GLU A 345 -19.45 8.75 3.75
C GLU A 345 -19.73 10.22 3.43
N ARG A 346 -19.07 11.15 4.13
CA ARG A 346 -19.19 12.59 3.89
C ARG A 346 -18.73 12.99 2.50
N VAL A 347 -17.58 12.49 2.04
CA VAL A 347 -17.09 12.73 0.68
C VAL A 347 -18.04 12.13 -0.34
N ARG A 348 -18.44 10.87 -0.18
CA ARG A 348 -19.36 10.19 -1.11
C ARG A 348 -20.71 10.91 -1.23
N ALA A 349 -21.31 11.25 -0.09
CA ALA A 349 -22.57 11.99 -0.08
C ALA A 349 -22.43 13.34 -0.79
N GLY A 350 -21.34 14.08 -0.52
CA GLY A 350 -21.09 15.37 -1.15
C GLY A 350 -20.85 15.28 -2.66
N LEU A 351 -20.13 14.26 -3.13
CA LEU A 351 -19.89 14.02 -4.56
C LEU A 351 -21.15 13.54 -5.28
N ALA A 352 -22.01 12.75 -4.63
CA ALA A 352 -23.27 12.27 -5.20
C ALA A 352 -24.27 13.40 -5.50
N GLU A 353 -24.13 14.58 -4.87
CA GLU A 353 -24.93 15.75 -5.19
C GLU A 353 -24.52 16.47 -6.49
N VAL A 354 -23.41 16.04 -7.13
CA VAL A 354 -22.86 16.63 -8.35
C VAL A 354 -23.00 15.63 -9.50
N PRO A 355 -24.01 15.79 -10.38
CA PRO A 355 -24.31 14.81 -11.42
C PRO A 355 -23.17 14.55 -12.43
N GLU A 356 -22.27 15.52 -12.59
CA GLU A 356 -21.11 15.45 -13.48
C GLU A 356 -19.99 14.57 -12.89
N VAL A 357 -20.03 14.27 -11.59
CA VAL A 357 -19.02 13.44 -10.92
C VAL A 357 -19.40 11.97 -10.99
N THR A 358 -18.47 11.14 -11.43
CA THR A 358 -18.60 9.68 -11.36
C THR A 358 -17.47 9.13 -10.48
N VAL A 359 -17.84 8.56 -9.35
CA VAL A 359 -16.89 7.85 -8.46
C VAL A 359 -16.55 6.50 -9.06
N LEU A 360 -15.26 6.17 -9.11
CA LEU A 360 -14.77 4.90 -9.66
C LEU A 360 -14.88 3.80 -8.59
N SER A 361 -15.38 2.64 -8.99
CA SER A 361 -15.55 1.47 -8.12
C SER A 361 -15.28 0.19 -8.92
N LEU A 362 -14.64 -0.78 -8.28
CA LEU A 362 -14.39 -2.12 -8.84
C LEU A 362 -15.47 -3.10 -8.36
N PHE A 363 -15.79 -3.07 -7.07
CA PHE A 363 -16.72 -4.00 -6.40
C PHE A 363 -18.13 -3.43 -6.18
N GLY A 364 -18.36 -2.20 -6.62
CA GLY A 364 -19.64 -1.51 -6.49
C GLY A 364 -19.65 -0.44 -5.39
N ASP A 365 -20.69 0.38 -5.42
CA ASP A 365 -20.77 1.57 -4.58
C ASP A 365 -20.77 1.27 -3.07
N ASP A 366 -21.39 0.16 -2.67
CA ASP A 366 -21.51 -0.22 -1.26
C ASP A 366 -20.30 -1.00 -0.73
N ALA A 367 -19.27 -1.23 -1.56
CA ALA A 367 -18.07 -1.94 -1.13
C ALA A 367 -17.35 -1.19 -0.01
N PRO A 368 -16.94 -1.88 1.07
CA PRO A 368 -16.15 -1.28 2.14
C PRO A 368 -14.82 -0.78 1.60
N ARG A 369 -14.38 0.39 2.08
CA ARG A 369 -13.15 1.04 1.58
C ARG A 369 -12.43 1.84 2.65
N VAL A 370 -11.15 2.01 2.45
CA VAL A 370 -10.31 2.95 3.20
C VAL A 370 -10.51 4.37 2.68
N GLY A 371 -9.93 5.36 3.32
CA GLY A 371 -10.00 6.79 2.98
C GLY A 371 -9.40 7.17 1.63
N VAL A 372 -9.73 6.42 0.57
CA VAL A 372 -9.27 6.63 -0.80
C VAL A 372 -10.46 6.54 -1.75
N LEU A 373 -10.67 7.59 -2.54
CA LEU A 373 -11.69 7.62 -3.59
C LEU A 373 -11.11 8.23 -4.86
N SER A 374 -11.35 7.57 -6.00
CA SER A 374 -11.05 8.15 -7.31
C SER A 374 -12.34 8.46 -8.04
N PHE A 375 -12.32 9.53 -8.83
CA PHE A 375 -13.49 9.99 -9.57
C PHE A 375 -13.07 10.70 -10.86
N VAL A 376 -14.02 10.87 -11.76
CA VAL A 376 -13.92 11.72 -12.94
C VAL A 376 -15.01 12.77 -12.92
N VAL A 377 -14.78 13.89 -13.60
CA VAL A 377 -15.75 14.98 -13.72
C VAL A 377 -16.02 15.20 -15.20
N ALA A 378 -17.29 15.02 -15.63
CA ALA A 378 -17.69 15.19 -17.00
C ALA A 378 -17.39 16.62 -17.50
N GLY A 379 -16.77 16.73 -18.67
CA GLY A 379 -16.40 18.01 -19.27
C GLY A 379 -15.13 18.64 -18.69
N TRP A 380 -14.44 18.01 -17.75
CA TRP A 380 -13.20 18.49 -17.17
C TRP A 380 -12.02 17.56 -17.49
N ASN A 381 -10.88 18.17 -17.74
CA ASN A 381 -9.59 17.51 -17.70
C ASN A 381 -9.18 17.31 -16.23
N SER A 382 -8.77 16.10 -15.84
CA SER A 382 -8.43 15.77 -14.45
C SER A 382 -7.26 16.59 -13.90
N SER A 383 -6.24 16.87 -14.73
CA SER A 383 -5.09 17.68 -14.31
C SER A 383 -5.47 19.15 -14.10
N HIS A 384 -6.34 19.69 -14.95
CA HIS A 384 -6.86 21.06 -14.78
C HIS A 384 -7.72 21.17 -13.53
N PHE A 385 -8.59 20.19 -13.28
CA PHE A 385 -9.42 20.17 -12.08
C PHE A 385 -8.59 20.08 -10.81
N ALA A 386 -7.58 19.21 -10.77
CA ALA A 386 -6.67 19.08 -9.64
C ALA A 386 -5.85 20.37 -9.42
N ALA A 387 -5.39 21.02 -10.50
CA ALA A 387 -4.68 22.30 -10.42
C ALA A 387 -5.57 23.42 -9.87
N ALA A 388 -6.85 23.47 -10.28
CA ALA A 388 -7.81 24.44 -9.76
C ALA A 388 -8.12 24.21 -8.27
N LEU A 389 -8.31 22.95 -7.83
CA LEU A 389 -8.44 22.62 -6.41
C LEU A 389 -7.24 23.12 -5.59
N SER A 390 -6.04 22.95 -6.12
CA SER A 390 -4.82 23.41 -5.44
C SER A 390 -4.69 24.92 -5.41
N ALA A 391 -4.80 25.56 -6.57
CA ALA A 391 -4.47 26.98 -6.72
C ALA A 391 -5.56 27.92 -6.19
N GLU A 392 -6.84 27.53 -6.27
CA GLU A 392 -7.96 28.38 -5.87
C GLU A 392 -8.51 28.06 -4.47
N TYR A 393 -8.26 26.83 -3.97
CA TYR A 393 -8.84 26.36 -2.70
C TYR A 393 -7.80 25.82 -1.70
N GLY A 394 -6.51 25.71 -2.08
CA GLY A 394 -5.45 25.17 -1.23
C GLY A 394 -5.62 23.68 -0.92
N ILE A 395 -6.14 22.90 -1.87
CA ILE A 395 -6.44 21.48 -1.69
C ILE A 395 -5.52 20.64 -2.57
N GLY A 396 -4.68 19.80 -1.96
CA GLY A 396 -3.82 18.86 -2.68
C GLY A 396 -4.51 17.52 -2.88
N VAL A 397 -4.76 17.16 -4.14
CA VAL A 397 -5.24 15.84 -4.58
C VAL A 397 -4.28 15.27 -5.61
N ARG A 398 -4.48 14.03 -6.04
CA ARG A 398 -3.71 13.39 -7.10
C ARG A 398 -4.55 13.28 -8.37
N ASP A 399 -3.91 13.50 -9.53
CA ASP A 399 -4.48 13.17 -10.84
C ASP A 399 -3.62 12.14 -11.57
N GLY A 400 -4.20 11.45 -12.55
CA GLY A 400 -3.51 10.51 -13.43
C GLY A 400 -3.94 9.05 -13.27
N LEU A 401 -2.97 8.12 -13.39
CA LEU A 401 -3.20 6.66 -13.42
C LEU A 401 -2.69 5.95 -12.16
N PHE A 402 -2.18 6.66 -11.17
CA PHE A 402 -1.82 6.21 -9.79
C PHE A 402 -0.91 4.97 -9.72
N CYS A 403 -0.04 4.76 -10.73
CA CYS A 403 0.77 3.55 -10.89
C CYS A 403 -0.06 2.25 -10.86
N ALA A 404 -1.32 2.31 -11.34
CA ALA A 404 -2.24 1.19 -11.52
C ALA A 404 -2.96 1.34 -12.87
N HIS A 405 -2.16 1.48 -13.93
CA HIS A 405 -2.64 1.83 -15.27
C HIS A 405 -3.71 0.86 -15.80
N PRO A 406 -3.54 -0.48 -15.69
CA PRO A 406 -4.57 -1.40 -16.16
C PRO A 406 -5.90 -1.21 -15.43
N LEU A 407 -5.87 -1.05 -14.09
CA LEU A 407 -7.08 -0.85 -13.30
C LEU A 407 -7.82 0.44 -13.71
N VAL A 408 -7.12 1.59 -13.76
CA VAL A 408 -7.76 2.87 -14.09
C VAL A 408 -8.38 2.82 -15.48
N ARG A 409 -7.69 2.23 -16.47
CA ARG A 409 -8.23 2.06 -17.83
C ARG A 409 -9.46 1.17 -17.87
N THR A 410 -9.43 0.05 -17.13
CA THR A 410 -10.58 -0.84 -17.01
C THR A 410 -11.78 -0.12 -16.42
N LEU A 411 -11.57 0.68 -15.35
CA LEU A 411 -12.63 1.46 -14.72
C LEU A 411 -13.19 2.57 -15.64
N LEU A 412 -12.36 3.12 -16.53
CA LEU A 412 -12.76 4.12 -17.52
C LEU A 412 -13.27 3.51 -18.84
N GLY A 413 -13.41 2.17 -18.91
CA GLY A 413 -13.97 1.49 -20.08
C GLY A 413 -13.04 1.36 -21.29
N ALA A 414 -11.73 1.64 -21.13
CA ALA A 414 -10.75 1.60 -22.24
C ALA A 414 -10.07 0.23 -22.42
N GLY A 415 -10.30 -0.72 -21.51
CA GLY A 415 -9.60 -2.01 -21.47
C GLY A 415 -8.16 -1.89 -20.96
N SER A 416 -7.65 -2.97 -20.39
CA SER A 416 -6.33 -3.00 -19.73
C SER A 416 -5.15 -2.85 -20.69
N GLN A 417 -5.33 -3.15 -21.97
CA GLN A 417 -4.26 -3.17 -22.99
C GLN A 417 -4.03 -1.83 -23.70
N ALA A 418 -4.83 -0.80 -23.42
CA ALA A 418 -4.65 0.50 -24.06
C ALA A 418 -3.31 1.14 -23.67
N PRO A 419 -2.44 1.55 -24.63
CA PRO A 419 -1.21 2.27 -24.29
C PRO A 419 -1.51 3.66 -23.73
N GLY A 420 -0.65 4.18 -22.87
CA GLY A 420 -0.76 5.53 -22.32
C GLY A 420 0.34 5.78 -21.29
N GLU A 421 0.85 6.98 -21.24
CA GLU A 421 1.88 7.41 -20.33
C GLU A 421 1.29 8.23 -19.17
N CYS A 422 1.82 8.05 -17.97
CA CYS A 422 1.49 8.87 -16.81
C CYS A 422 2.04 10.30 -17.06
N GLY A 423 1.13 11.30 -17.15
CA GLY A 423 1.52 12.69 -17.43
C GLY A 423 1.74 13.02 -18.93
N ALA A 424 1.40 12.11 -19.84
CA ALA A 424 1.38 12.44 -21.26
C ALA A 424 0.36 13.57 -21.54
N PRO A 425 0.68 14.55 -22.41
CA PRO A 425 -0.30 15.53 -22.86
C PRO A 425 -1.48 14.79 -23.54
N GLU A 426 -2.68 15.25 -23.27
CA GLU A 426 -3.89 14.65 -23.84
C GLU A 426 -3.85 14.67 -25.37
N GLY A 427 -4.34 13.58 -25.97
CA GLY A 427 -4.53 13.46 -27.40
C GLY A 427 -5.48 14.50 -27.97
N ALA A 428 -5.73 14.44 -29.30
CA ALA A 428 -6.50 15.42 -30.04
C ALA A 428 -7.90 15.70 -29.44
N PRO A 429 -8.50 16.87 -29.70
CA PRO A 429 -9.83 17.24 -29.21
C PRO A 429 -10.85 16.15 -29.56
N GLY A 430 -11.37 15.45 -28.54
CA GLY A 430 -12.33 14.33 -28.67
C GLY A 430 -11.89 13.02 -28.06
N GLU A 431 -10.62 12.81 -27.69
CA GLU A 431 -10.18 11.69 -26.88
C GLU A 431 -10.52 11.93 -25.41
N GLN A 432 -11.27 11.02 -24.79
CA GLN A 432 -11.50 11.04 -23.33
C GLN A 432 -10.16 10.83 -22.64
N SER A 433 -9.83 11.74 -21.73
CA SER A 433 -8.70 11.57 -20.82
C SER A 433 -8.85 10.23 -20.06
N LEU A 434 -7.86 9.35 -20.19
CA LEU A 434 -7.81 8.11 -19.43
C LEU A 434 -7.25 8.31 -18.00
N ASN A 435 -7.36 9.51 -17.47
CA ASN A 435 -6.90 9.91 -16.15
C ASN A 435 -8.07 10.14 -15.20
N ALA A 436 -7.85 9.91 -13.92
CA ALA A 436 -8.81 10.18 -12.86
C ALA A 436 -8.23 11.15 -11.81
N ILE A 437 -9.08 11.65 -10.94
CA ILE A 437 -8.70 12.42 -9.76
C ILE A 437 -8.85 11.51 -8.55
N ARG A 438 -7.88 11.49 -7.65
CA ARG A 438 -7.93 10.74 -6.41
C ARG A 438 -7.83 11.67 -5.22
N VAL A 439 -8.85 11.65 -4.37
CA VAL A 439 -8.84 12.23 -3.03
C VAL A 439 -8.52 11.14 -2.01
N SER A 440 -7.66 11.43 -1.05
CA SER A 440 -7.33 10.47 0.00
C SER A 440 -7.06 11.15 1.33
N PHE A 441 -7.56 10.54 2.39
CA PHE A 441 -7.54 11.06 3.75
C PHE A 441 -7.39 9.91 4.75
N GLY A 442 -7.09 10.21 6.02
CA GLY A 442 -6.89 9.20 7.06
C GLY A 442 -6.80 9.79 8.45
N ALA A 443 -6.08 9.10 9.34
CA ALA A 443 -6.07 9.36 10.78
C ALA A 443 -5.81 10.83 11.19
N GLY A 444 -5.01 11.57 10.42
CA GLY A 444 -4.66 12.97 10.71
C GLY A 444 -5.50 14.01 9.97
N THR A 445 -6.48 13.61 9.14
CA THR A 445 -7.23 14.55 8.30
C THR A 445 -8.34 15.27 9.09
N PRO A 446 -8.34 16.62 9.13
CA PRO A 446 -9.44 17.39 9.73
C PRO A 446 -10.74 17.33 8.91
N ASP A 447 -11.86 17.39 9.56
CA ASP A 447 -13.19 17.40 8.93
C ASP A 447 -13.36 18.60 7.99
N GLU A 448 -12.84 19.77 8.40
CA GLU A 448 -12.90 21.02 7.64
C GLU A 448 -12.23 20.93 6.28
N HIS A 449 -11.18 20.10 6.16
CA HIS A 449 -10.48 19.87 4.89
C HIS A 449 -11.37 19.09 3.92
N VAL A 450 -12.09 18.09 4.42
CA VAL A 450 -13.06 17.30 3.63
C VAL A 450 -14.26 18.16 3.23
N ASP A 451 -14.80 18.96 4.14
CA ASP A 451 -15.90 19.87 3.84
C ASP A 451 -15.51 20.92 2.79
N ARG A 452 -14.30 21.46 2.89
CA ARG A 452 -13.76 22.39 1.88
C ARG A 452 -13.61 21.71 0.53
N PHE A 453 -13.13 20.47 0.50
CA PHE A 453 -13.00 19.69 -0.74
C PHE A 453 -14.37 19.51 -1.42
N VAL A 454 -15.38 19.03 -0.69
CA VAL A 454 -16.72 18.81 -1.24
C VAL A 454 -17.32 20.12 -1.79
N ARG A 455 -17.18 21.22 -1.04
CA ARG A 455 -17.63 22.54 -1.49
C ARG A 455 -16.87 23.01 -2.75
N ALA A 456 -15.55 22.88 -2.78
CA ALA A 456 -14.72 23.26 -3.91
C ALA A 456 -15.08 22.49 -5.19
N VAL A 457 -15.35 21.18 -5.09
CA VAL A 457 -15.83 20.37 -6.22
C VAL A 457 -17.15 20.91 -6.76
N LYS A 458 -18.13 21.20 -5.89
CA LYS A 458 -19.41 21.76 -6.30
C LYS A 458 -19.26 23.12 -6.98
N GLU A 459 -18.45 24.03 -6.42
CA GLU A 459 -18.22 25.36 -6.99
C GLU A 459 -17.52 25.27 -8.35
N LEU A 460 -16.46 24.44 -8.47
CA LEU A 460 -15.74 24.28 -9.76
C LEU A 460 -16.64 23.70 -10.86
N VAL A 461 -17.51 22.75 -10.53
CA VAL A 461 -18.44 22.16 -11.53
C VAL A 461 -19.52 23.16 -11.93
N THR A 462 -20.06 23.93 -10.97
CA THR A 462 -21.17 24.88 -11.22
C THR A 462 -20.70 26.16 -11.89
N ASP A 463 -19.61 26.75 -11.39
CA ASP A 463 -19.17 28.10 -11.74
C ASP A 463 -17.95 28.11 -12.68
N GLY A 464 -17.26 26.95 -12.81
CA GLY A 464 -15.98 26.83 -13.51
C GLY A 464 -14.81 27.34 -12.67
N ALA A 465 -13.60 27.19 -13.22
CA ALA A 465 -12.40 27.75 -12.60
C ALA A 465 -12.41 29.28 -12.68
N ARG A 466 -12.00 29.93 -11.59
CA ARG A 466 -11.89 31.40 -11.48
C ARG A 466 -10.61 31.92 -12.14
N TRP A 467 -9.65 31.03 -12.43
CA TRP A 467 -8.35 31.34 -12.99
C TRP A 467 -8.12 30.57 -14.30
N SER A 468 -7.20 31.06 -15.12
CA SER A 468 -6.76 30.35 -16.34
C SER A 468 -5.60 29.41 -16.02
N TYR A 469 -5.56 28.28 -16.71
CA TYR A 469 -4.53 27.26 -16.52
C TYR A 469 -3.86 26.94 -17.86
N ARG A 470 -2.55 26.62 -17.80
CA ARG A 470 -1.78 26.17 -18.98
C ARG A 470 -0.97 24.92 -18.61
N THR A 471 -0.59 24.14 -19.61
CA THR A 471 0.35 23.04 -19.44
C THR A 471 1.77 23.54 -19.63
N GLU A 472 2.63 23.31 -18.62
CA GLU A 472 4.04 23.63 -18.62
C GLU A 472 4.82 22.40 -18.13
N ASP A 473 5.77 21.89 -18.95
CA ASP A 473 6.54 20.68 -18.66
C ASP A 473 5.69 19.45 -18.24
N GLY A 474 4.55 19.27 -18.92
CA GLY A 474 3.61 18.16 -18.62
C GLY A 474 2.80 18.33 -17.34
N ARG A 475 2.83 19.53 -16.71
CA ARG A 475 2.05 19.86 -15.51
C ARG A 475 1.06 20.96 -15.82
N CYS A 476 -0.12 20.85 -15.24
CA CYS A 476 -1.09 21.94 -15.28
C CYS A 476 -0.76 22.96 -14.19
N VAL A 477 -0.55 24.21 -14.57
CA VAL A 477 -0.19 25.32 -13.68
C VAL A 477 -1.08 26.54 -13.95
N PRO A 478 -1.32 27.41 -12.95
CA PRO A 478 -2.04 28.66 -13.15
C PRO A 478 -1.30 29.54 -14.16
N ASP A 479 -2.04 30.16 -15.09
CA ASP A 479 -1.48 31.12 -16.05
C ASP A 479 -1.35 32.52 -15.42
N THR A 480 -0.18 32.77 -14.84
CA THR A 480 0.11 34.05 -14.20
C THR A 480 0.32 35.22 -15.23
N ALA A 481 0.48 34.90 -16.51
CA ALA A 481 0.62 35.94 -17.55
C ALA A 481 -0.72 36.59 -17.92
N ALA A 482 -1.85 35.96 -17.62
CA ALA A 482 -3.19 36.50 -17.87
C ALA A 482 -3.69 37.46 -16.77
N ALA A 483 -2.92 37.66 -15.69
CA ALA A 483 -3.28 38.49 -14.53
C ALA A 483 -2.73 39.93 -14.61
N GLY A 484 -2.23 40.39 -15.78
CA GLY A 484 -1.67 41.70 -16.01
C GLY A 484 -2.61 42.69 -16.76
#